data_e33ba2de32de129b27b4268f0f7aa0ef
#
_entry.id   e33ba2de32de129b27b4268f0f7aa0ef
#
_cell.length_a   1.000
_cell.length_b   1.000
_cell.length_c   1.000
_cell.angle_alpha   90.00
_cell.angle_beta   90.00
_cell.angle_gamma   90.00
#
_symmetry.space_group_name_H-M   'P 1'
#
loop_
_entity.id
_entity.type
_entity.pdbx_description
1 polymer ?
#
loop_
_entity_poly.entity_id
_entity_poly.type
_entity_poly.pdbx_seq_one_letter_code
_entity_poly.pdbx_strand_id
1 'polypeptide(L)'
;TSYDEYVHTFMREVGTGFISYDYYPVRQYDDTKEIYIEPDFFQNLEIVSKLCKYYHTSFWAFAHSVASNCGKVGVSYPTPEEDHMRVQIFGNLAYGAQGVQYFTYKCPNPYGGYTYYDAPINTDNEKTPVWYMVQRINKDIHALTWVFLGAEFLRAGHTNEVAPVGCAKLTADMLPEGVKSVTSVGPGVCVSMLKNGKNLFMMVLNGDIHKTQTVTIARDKAMKEVLIDGTTKDIAAGSDNYELTPGHFVIYQVSDNEPETERYKTAVYAASDY
;
A
#
# COMPACT_ATOMS: atom_id res chain seq x y z
N THR A 1 -20.68 12.14 13.02
CA THR A 1 -20.42 11.76 11.61
C THR A 1 -19.29 10.75 11.63
N SER A 2 -19.53 9.56 11.09
CA SER A 2 -18.50 8.54 10.92
C SER A 2 -17.54 8.93 9.79
N TYR A 3 -16.38 8.27 9.69
CA TYR A 3 -15.40 8.60 8.65
C TYR A 3 -15.92 8.31 7.24
N ASP A 4 -16.62 7.19 7.05
CA ASP A 4 -17.23 6.83 5.78
C ASP A 4 -18.33 7.84 5.35
N GLU A 5 -19.17 8.30 6.28
CA GLU A 5 -20.17 9.35 6.03
C GLU A 5 -19.50 10.66 5.65
N TYR A 6 -18.39 11.02 6.31
CA TYR A 6 -17.60 12.22 5.96
C TYR A 6 -17.06 12.13 4.54
N VAL A 7 -16.36 11.05 4.19
CA VAL A 7 -15.79 10.87 2.84
C VAL A 7 -16.90 10.79 1.79
N HIS A 8 -17.97 10.05 2.05
CA HIS A 8 -19.14 9.96 1.16
C HIS A 8 -19.76 11.34 0.89
N THR A 9 -19.97 12.13 1.94
CA THR A 9 -20.55 13.48 1.82
C THR A 9 -19.61 14.38 1.02
N PHE A 10 -18.30 14.35 1.32
CA PHE A 10 -17.32 15.13 0.57
C PHE A 10 -17.35 14.81 -0.93
N MET A 11 -17.32 13.52 -1.29
CA MET A 11 -17.33 13.09 -2.69
C MET A 11 -18.61 13.49 -3.42
N ARG A 12 -19.75 13.38 -2.74
CA ARG A 12 -21.06 13.76 -3.30
C ARG A 12 -21.17 15.27 -3.53
N GLU A 13 -20.76 16.07 -2.56
CA GLU A 13 -20.98 17.52 -2.58
C GLU A 13 -19.91 18.28 -3.41
N VAL A 14 -18.66 17.81 -3.37
CA VAL A 14 -17.55 18.49 -4.04
C VAL A 14 -17.33 18.00 -5.48
N GLY A 15 -17.62 16.73 -5.76
CA GLY A 15 -17.57 16.16 -7.12
C GLY A 15 -16.18 16.21 -7.75
N THR A 16 -15.13 15.87 -6.99
CA THR A 16 -13.73 15.90 -7.47
C THR A 16 -13.42 14.75 -8.41
N GLY A 17 -12.51 14.96 -9.37
CA GLY A 17 -12.00 13.90 -10.26
C GLY A 17 -11.08 12.89 -9.57
N PHE A 18 -10.55 13.20 -8.38
CA PHE A 18 -9.78 12.32 -7.51
C PHE A 18 -9.81 12.83 -6.07
N ILE A 19 -9.48 11.98 -5.10
CA ILE A 19 -9.30 12.37 -3.68
C ILE A 19 -7.82 12.31 -3.33
N SER A 20 -7.32 13.33 -2.63
CA SER A 20 -6.04 13.24 -1.94
C SER A 20 -6.30 12.82 -0.49
N TYR A 21 -5.78 11.64 -0.12
CA TYR A 21 -6.00 11.00 1.17
C TYR A 21 -4.76 11.12 2.03
N ASP A 22 -4.92 11.81 3.14
CA ASP A 22 -3.84 12.12 4.07
C ASP A 22 -4.00 11.32 5.38
N TYR A 23 -3.26 10.22 5.50
CA TYR A 23 -3.25 9.38 6.68
C TYR A 23 -1.88 8.76 6.92
N TYR A 24 -1.37 8.90 8.13
CA TYR A 24 -0.04 8.45 8.55
C TYR A 24 -0.17 7.40 9.66
N PRO A 25 -0.17 6.10 9.31
CA PRO A 25 -0.54 5.05 10.25
C PRO A 25 0.58 4.63 11.20
N VAL A 26 1.84 4.91 10.88
CA VAL A 26 2.97 4.48 11.73
C VAL A 26 3.24 5.53 12.79
N ARG A 27 3.07 5.15 14.05
CA ARG A 27 3.20 6.01 15.23
C ARG A 27 4.20 5.46 16.22
N GLN A 28 4.65 6.31 17.13
CA GLN A 28 5.51 5.96 18.24
C GLN A 28 5.00 6.58 19.54
N TYR A 29 4.90 5.80 20.59
CA TYR A 29 4.65 6.33 21.94
C TYR A 29 5.87 7.11 22.45
N ASP A 30 5.66 8.30 23.02
CA ASP A 30 6.77 9.16 23.46
C ASP A 30 7.49 8.63 24.70
N ASP A 31 6.80 7.89 25.53
CA ASP A 31 7.30 7.32 26.79
C ASP A 31 8.06 6.01 26.59
N THR A 32 7.44 5.04 25.90
CA THR A 32 8.01 3.69 25.69
C THR A 32 8.90 3.60 24.48
N LYS A 33 8.78 4.52 23.53
CA LYS A 33 9.37 4.47 22.19
C LYS A 33 8.89 3.28 21.34
N GLU A 34 7.86 2.58 21.78
CA GLU A 34 7.24 1.53 21.02
C GLU A 34 6.60 2.11 19.74
N ILE A 35 6.92 1.50 18.59
CA ILE A 35 6.36 1.86 17.29
C ILE A 35 5.18 0.92 17.02
N TYR A 36 4.09 1.46 16.51
CA TYR A 36 2.89 0.70 16.18
C TYR A 36 2.24 1.22 14.90
N ILE A 37 1.39 0.40 14.31
CA ILE A 37 0.52 0.81 13.20
C ILE A 37 -0.88 1.06 13.73
N GLU A 38 -1.49 2.18 13.33
CA GLU A 38 -2.87 2.52 13.71
C GLU A 38 -3.83 1.41 13.25
N PRO A 39 -4.68 0.91 14.14
CA PRO A 39 -5.53 -0.26 13.88
C PRO A 39 -6.58 -0.03 12.79
N ASP A 40 -6.90 1.22 12.50
CA ASP A 40 -7.88 1.61 11.48
C ASP A 40 -7.25 1.92 10.10
N PHE A 41 -5.94 1.67 9.91
CA PHE A 41 -5.26 1.92 8.64
C PHE A 41 -5.95 1.22 7.46
N PHE A 42 -6.16 -0.09 7.57
CA PHE A 42 -6.82 -0.85 6.53
C PHE A 42 -8.32 -0.55 6.43
N GLN A 43 -8.98 -0.21 7.55
CA GLN A 43 -10.38 0.24 7.53
C GLN A 43 -10.55 1.51 6.70
N ASN A 44 -9.67 2.49 6.88
CA ASN A 44 -9.71 3.73 6.12
C ASN A 44 -9.50 3.47 4.62
N LEU A 45 -8.58 2.56 4.25
CA LEU A 45 -8.37 2.15 2.87
C LEU A 45 -9.60 1.45 2.28
N GLU A 46 -10.27 0.56 3.03
CA GLU A 46 -11.54 -0.06 2.62
C GLU A 46 -12.61 0.98 2.30
N ILE A 47 -12.77 1.97 3.17
CA ILE A 47 -13.75 3.06 3.01
C ILE A 47 -13.45 3.87 1.76
N VAL A 48 -12.22 4.38 1.64
CA VAL A 48 -11.81 5.25 0.52
C VAL A 48 -11.91 4.51 -0.81
N SER A 49 -11.40 3.26 -0.88
CA SER A 49 -11.44 2.45 -2.11
C SER A 49 -12.86 2.15 -2.58
N LYS A 50 -13.74 1.74 -1.66
CA LYS A 50 -15.14 1.46 -1.96
C LYS A 50 -15.89 2.70 -2.46
N LEU A 51 -15.66 3.84 -1.82
CA LEU A 51 -16.28 5.09 -2.22
C LEU A 51 -15.72 5.59 -3.56
N CYS A 52 -14.42 5.48 -3.80
CA CYS A 52 -13.82 5.79 -5.10
C CYS A 52 -14.43 4.93 -6.23
N LYS A 53 -14.61 3.64 -5.98
CA LYS A 53 -15.30 2.75 -6.92
C LYS A 53 -16.74 3.17 -7.15
N TYR A 54 -17.49 3.48 -6.10
CA TYR A 54 -18.89 3.92 -6.20
C TYR A 54 -19.05 5.22 -7.01
N TYR A 55 -18.14 6.18 -6.82
CA TYR A 55 -18.15 7.48 -7.52
C TYR A 55 -17.36 7.49 -8.83
N HIS A 56 -16.83 6.34 -9.27
CA HIS A 56 -16.00 6.24 -10.48
C HIS A 56 -14.83 7.24 -10.50
N THR A 57 -14.19 7.41 -9.36
CA THR A 57 -13.04 8.28 -9.18
C THR A 57 -11.83 7.49 -8.66
N SER A 58 -10.70 8.15 -8.46
CA SER A 58 -9.48 7.56 -7.92
C SER A 58 -9.05 8.28 -6.64
N PHE A 59 -8.11 7.70 -5.90
CA PHE A 59 -7.46 8.40 -4.80
C PHE A 59 -5.94 8.36 -4.93
N TRP A 60 -5.33 9.39 -4.38
CA TRP A 60 -3.91 9.50 -4.13
C TRP A 60 -3.69 9.46 -2.63
N ALA A 61 -2.68 8.74 -2.20
CA ALA A 61 -2.41 8.53 -0.78
C ALA A 61 -1.07 9.13 -0.38
N PHE A 62 -1.01 9.64 0.85
CA PHE A 62 0.24 10.06 1.45
C PHE A 62 0.96 8.91 2.15
N ALA A 63 2.30 8.96 2.12
CA ALA A 63 3.19 8.19 2.97
C ALA A 63 4.04 9.16 3.79
N HIS A 64 4.18 8.88 5.08
CA HIS A 64 4.90 9.74 6.01
C HIS A 64 6.41 9.44 5.95
N SER A 65 7.18 10.38 5.42
CA SER A 65 8.63 10.24 5.15
C SER A 65 9.49 11.19 5.98
N VAL A 66 9.01 11.63 7.13
CA VAL A 66 9.73 12.51 8.05
C VAL A 66 9.42 12.11 9.50
N ALA A 67 10.38 12.15 10.36
CA ALA A 67 10.11 12.04 11.79
C ALA A 67 9.59 13.34 12.35
N SER A 68 8.69 13.27 13.31
CA SER A 68 8.26 14.46 14.04
C SER A 68 7.89 14.16 15.48
N ASN A 69 8.16 15.12 16.34
CA ASN A 69 7.74 15.11 17.75
C ASN A 69 6.79 16.28 18.00
N CYS A 70 5.61 15.96 18.53
CA CYS A 70 4.67 16.95 19.04
C CYS A 70 4.59 16.81 20.56
N GLY A 71 5.48 17.47 21.29
CA GLY A 71 5.66 17.36 22.75
C GLY A 71 4.43 17.60 23.64
N LYS A 72 3.22 17.56 23.07
CA LYS A 72 1.96 17.78 23.80
C LYS A 72 1.01 16.57 23.78
N VAL A 73 1.25 15.54 22.95
CA VAL A 73 0.23 14.52 22.64
C VAL A 73 0.61 13.11 23.11
N GLY A 74 1.83 12.90 23.62
CA GLY A 74 2.32 11.58 24.06
C GLY A 74 2.58 10.58 22.92
N VAL A 75 2.43 11.02 21.65
CA VAL A 75 2.62 10.22 20.44
C VAL A 75 3.34 11.06 19.40
N SER A 76 4.33 10.47 18.75
CA SER A 76 5.12 11.08 17.67
C SER A 76 5.13 10.20 16.43
N TYR A 77 5.79 10.69 15.38
CA TYR A 77 6.10 9.91 14.18
C TYR A 77 7.57 9.50 14.24
N PRO A 78 7.88 8.20 14.18
CA PRO A 78 9.24 7.72 14.28
C PRO A 78 10.08 8.12 13.05
N THR A 79 11.41 8.01 13.17
CA THR A 79 12.30 8.04 12.01
C THR A 79 11.82 7.02 10.97
N PRO A 80 11.63 7.43 9.71
CA PRO A 80 11.17 6.50 8.68
C PRO A 80 12.17 5.35 8.46
N GLU A 81 11.68 4.13 8.53
CA GLU A 81 12.39 2.91 8.17
C GLU A 81 11.78 2.30 6.90
N GLU A 82 12.55 1.49 6.19
CA GLU A 82 12.12 0.96 4.89
C GLU A 82 10.84 0.12 5.02
N ASP A 83 10.78 -0.73 6.03
CA ASP A 83 9.61 -1.56 6.34
C ASP A 83 8.36 -0.71 6.62
N HIS A 84 8.49 0.35 7.40
CA HIS A 84 7.41 1.29 7.68
C HIS A 84 6.91 2.01 6.43
N MET A 85 7.84 2.45 5.58
CA MET A 85 7.52 3.10 4.32
C MET A 85 6.85 2.13 3.34
N ARG A 86 7.35 0.89 3.25
CA ARG A 86 6.78 -0.15 2.38
C ARG A 86 5.35 -0.51 2.79
N VAL A 87 5.07 -0.68 4.09
CA VAL A 87 3.70 -0.96 4.57
C VAL A 87 2.75 0.17 4.17
N GLN A 88 3.13 1.43 4.36
CA GLN A 88 2.29 2.57 3.97
C GLN A 88 2.05 2.59 2.45
N ILE A 89 3.10 2.50 1.66
CA ILE A 89 3.03 2.65 0.20
C ILE A 89 2.30 1.47 -0.43
N PHE A 90 2.73 0.26 -0.16
CA PHE A 90 2.15 -0.93 -0.78
C PHE A 90 0.79 -1.30 -0.18
N GLY A 91 0.49 -0.90 1.07
CA GLY A 91 -0.86 -0.92 1.61
C GLY A 91 -1.81 -0.04 0.79
N ASN A 92 -1.43 1.19 0.50
CA ASN A 92 -2.21 2.09 -0.34
C ASN A 92 -2.40 1.54 -1.77
N LEU A 93 -1.32 1.04 -2.40
CA LEU A 93 -1.37 0.46 -3.74
C LEU A 93 -2.22 -0.82 -3.81
N ALA A 94 -2.17 -1.67 -2.77
CA ALA A 94 -3.01 -2.87 -2.67
C ALA A 94 -4.51 -2.52 -2.66
N TYR A 95 -4.88 -1.35 -2.19
CA TYR A 95 -6.25 -0.84 -2.21
C TYR A 95 -6.58 0.08 -3.39
N GLY A 96 -5.70 0.13 -4.39
CA GLY A 96 -5.96 0.81 -5.67
C GLY A 96 -5.60 2.29 -5.71
N ALA A 97 -4.75 2.77 -4.81
CA ALA A 97 -4.20 4.13 -4.91
C ALA A 97 -3.54 4.35 -6.29
N GLN A 98 -3.83 5.48 -6.92
CA GLN A 98 -3.32 5.83 -8.24
C GLN A 98 -2.16 6.82 -8.19
N GLY A 99 -1.85 7.33 -7.03
CA GLY A 99 -0.71 8.20 -6.77
C GLY A 99 -0.22 8.04 -5.33
N VAL A 100 1.10 8.13 -5.17
CA VAL A 100 1.75 8.16 -3.85
C VAL A 100 2.39 9.52 -3.68
N GLN A 101 2.09 10.16 -2.58
CA GLN A 101 2.62 11.46 -2.18
C GLN A 101 3.43 11.27 -0.89
N TYR A 102 4.48 12.04 -0.72
CA TYR A 102 5.31 11.96 0.48
C TYR A 102 5.15 13.22 1.33
N PHE A 103 4.81 13.04 2.60
CA PHE A 103 4.98 14.10 3.59
C PHE A 103 6.20 13.78 4.45
N THR A 104 7.35 14.40 4.17
CA THR A 104 7.56 15.48 3.22
C THR A 104 8.91 15.28 2.52
N TYR A 105 9.15 16.01 1.44
CA TYR A 105 10.42 15.94 0.70
C TYR A 105 11.59 16.59 1.46
N LYS A 106 11.39 17.81 1.96
CA LYS A 106 12.38 18.55 2.75
C LYS A 106 11.90 18.71 4.18
N CYS A 107 12.83 18.57 5.13
CA CYS A 107 12.55 18.75 6.55
C CYS A 107 11.93 20.13 6.81
N PRO A 108 10.69 20.20 7.32
CA PRO A 108 10.06 21.46 7.64
C PRO A 108 10.74 22.16 8.84
N ASN A 109 10.66 23.47 8.89
CA ASN A 109 10.98 24.18 10.11
C ASN A 109 9.95 23.84 11.24
N PRO A 110 10.36 23.90 12.51
CA PRO A 110 9.42 23.69 13.60
C PRO A 110 8.20 24.61 13.48
N TYR A 111 7.01 24.02 13.59
CA TYR A 111 5.75 24.77 13.49
C TYR A 111 4.65 24.12 14.34
N GLY A 112 3.81 24.93 14.97
CA GLY A 112 2.62 24.45 15.69
C GLY A 112 2.92 23.52 16.88
N GLY A 113 4.15 23.55 17.42
CA GLY A 113 4.61 22.66 18.48
C GLY A 113 5.25 21.37 17.96
N TYR A 114 5.30 21.14 16.64
CA TYR A 114 6.03 20.04 16.02
C TYR A 114 7.48 20.42 15.76
N THR A 115 8.38 19.49 16.05
CA THR A 115 9.77 19.49 15.60
C THR A 115 9.94 18.35 14.60
N TYR A 116 10.53 18.63 13.45
CA TYR A 116 10.72 17.67 12.36
C TYR A 116 12.19 17.32 12.20
N TYR A 117 12.48 16.07 11.82
CA TYR A 117 13.83 15.55 11.55
C TYR A 117 13.76 14.33 10.62
N ASP A 118 14.89 13.89 10.10
CA ASP A 118 15.00 12.69 9.27
C ASP A 118 14.06 12.67 8.05
N ALA A 119 13.88 13.81 7.38
CA ALA A 119 13.22 13.87 6.08
C ALA A 119 14.18 13.44 4.94
N PRO A 120 13.69 13.14 3.73
CA PRO A 120 14.54 12.85 2.57
C PRO A 120 15.65 13.90 2.33
N ILE A 121 15.30 15.17 2.47
CA ILE A 121 16.26 16.29 2.45
C ILE A 121 16.25 16.97 3.82
N ASN A 122 17.43 17.15 4.41
CA ASN A 122 17.58 17.83 5.69
C ASN A 122 17.45 19.37 5.55
N THR A 123 17.56 20.10 6.67
CA THR A 123 17.52 21.57 6.68
C THR A 123 18.64 22.21 5.89
N ASP A 124 19.78 21.55 5.77
CA ASP A 124 20.97 22.03 5.05
C ASP A 124 20.95 21.71 3.55
N ASN A 125 19.81 21.20 3.04
CA ASN A 125 19.58 20.76 1.66
C ASN A 125 20.42 19.53 1.23
N GLU A 126 20.77 18.68 2.16
CA GLU A 126 21.51 17.46 1.90
C GLU A 126 20.58 16.23 1.89
N LYS A 127 20.93 15.23 1.07
CA LYS A 127 20.22 13.95 1.03
C LYS A 127 20.53 13.14 2.28
N THR A 128 19.49 12.64 2.91
CA THR A 128 19.56 11.75 4.07
C THR A 128 19.48 10.28 3.65
N PRO A 129 19.66 9.32 4.57
CA PRO A 129 19.34 7.91 4.32
C PRO A 129 17.89 7.67 3.84
N VAL A 130 16.95 8.48 4.32
CA VAL A 130 15.52 8.41 3.92
C VAL A 130 15.35 8.74 2.43
N TRP A 131 16.15 9.67 1.88
CA TRP A 131 16.10 9.97 0.44
C TRP A 131 16.45 8.73 -0.41
N TYR A 132 17.51 8.01 -0.03
CA TYR A 132 17.93 6.81 -0.75
C TYR A 132 16.95 5.65 -0.58
N MET A 133 16.31 5.52 0.58
CA MET A 133 15.24 4.58 0.84
C MET A 133 14.04 4.85 -0.08
N VAL A 134 13.53 6.08 -0.08
CA VAL A 134 12.41 6.49 -0.96
C VAL A 134 12.76 6.27 -2.43
N GLN A 135 14.00 6.54 -2.84
CA GLN A 135 14.46 6.28 -4.21
C GLN A 135 14.38 4.78 -4.57
N ARG A 136 14.78 3.88 -3.66
CA ARG A 136 14.67 2.42 -3.90
C ARG A 136 13.22 1.99 -4.03
N ILE A 137 12.35 2.42 -3.10
CA ILE A 137 10.94 2.08 -3.14
C ILE A 137 10.27 2.63 -4.41
N ASN A 138 10.60 3.84 -4.82
CA ASN A 138 10.08 4.42 -6.07
C ASN A 138 10.51 3.62 -7.32
N LYS A 139 11.73 3.05 -7.33
CA LYS A 139 12.13 2.14 -8.42
C LYS A 139 11.25 0.90 -8.49
N ASP A 140 10.90 0.31 -7.33
CA ASP A 140 9.98 -0.83 -7.26
C ASP A 140 8.59 -0.43 -7.79
N ILE A 141 8.06 0.73 -7.37
CA ILE A 141 6.77 1.25 -7.86
C ILE A 141 6.80 1.45 -9.39
N HIS A 142 7.86 2.06 -9.91
CA HIS A 142 8.02 2.29 -11.35
C HIS A 142 8.07 0.98 -12.14
N ALA A 143 8.79 -0.03 -11.66
CA ALA A 143 8.85 -1.35 -12.28
C ALA A 143 7.47 -2.03 -12.30
N LEU A 144 6.67 -1.82 -11.26
CA LEU A 144 5.34 -2.39 -11.10
C LEU A 144 4.19 -1.48 -11.61
N THR A 145 4.51 -0.41 -12.35
CA THR A 145 3.50 0.54 -12.86
C THR A 145 2.38 -0.16 -13.63
N TRP A 146 2.70 -1.16 -14.44
CA TRP A 146 1.74 -1.91 -15.24
C TRP A 146 0.76 -2.76 -14.41
N VAL A 147 1.07 -3.03 -13.14
CA VAL A 147 0.16 -3.67 -12.18
C VAL A 147 -0.78 -2.64 -11.57
N PHE A 148 -0.23 -1.51 -11.09
CA PHE A 148 -0.96 -0.59 -10.21
C PHE A 148 -1.61 0.60 -10.92
N LEU A 149 -0.93 1.22 -11.90
CA LEU A 149 -1.46 2.43 -12.54
C LEU A 149 -2.64 2.10 -13.46
N GLY A 150 -3.79 2.70 -13.17
CA GLY A 150 -5.05 2.42 -13.83
C GLY A 150 -5.76 1.16 -13.31
N ALA A 151 -5.24 0.53 -12.26
CA ALA A 151 -5.87 -0.63 -11.66
C ALA A 151 -7.15 -0.25 -10.88
N GLU A 152 -8.18 -1.07 -11.04
CA GLU A 152 -9.40 -1.05 -10.24
C GLU A 152 -9.22 -1.98 -9.05
N PHE A 153 -9.45 -1.49 -7.84
CA PHE A 153 -9.58 -2.32 -6.66
C PHE A 153 -10.90 -3.10 -6.70
N LEU A 154 -10.82 -4.41 -6.59
CA LEU A 154 -12.02 -5.25 -6.60
C LEU A 154 -12.47 -5.59 -5.18
N ARG A 155 -11.57 -6.10 -4.36
CA ARG A 155 -11.80 -6.53 -2.99
C ARG A 155 -10.48 -6.83 -2.28
N ALA A 156 -10.52 -6.86 -0.95
CA ALA A 156 -9.44 -7.40 -0.11
C ALA A 156 -10.01 -8.25 1.03
N GLY A 157 -9.22 -9.21 1.50
CA GLY A 157 -9.50 -10.01 2.68
C GLY A 157 -8.23 -10.26 3.47
N HIS A 158 -8.34 -10.48 4.78
CA HIS A 158 -7.21 -10.67 5.67
C HIS A 158 -7.18 -12.09 6.23
N THR A 159 -5.99 -12.71 6.29
CA THR A 159 -5.80 -14.07 6.84
C THR A 159 -5.75 -14.09 8.36
N ASN A 160 -5.68 -12.93 9.03
CA ASN A 160 -5.67 -12.79 10.48
C ASN A 160 -6.79 -13.62 11.13
N GLU A 161 -6.54 -14.18 12.30
CA GLU A 161 -7.58 -14.87 13.07
C GLU A 161 -8.77 -13.94 13.34
N VAL A 162 -8.48 -12.70 13.75
CA VAL A 162 -9.43 -11.59 13.78
C VAL A 162 -8.97 -10.57 12.75
N ALA A 163 -9.77 -10.33 11.71
CA ALA A 163 -9.44 -9.34 10.69
C ALA A 163 -9.28 -7.94 11.30
N PRO A 164 -8.46 -7.06 10.72
CA PRO A 164 -8.37 -5.66 11.14
C PRO A 164 -9.75 -5.00 11.17
N VAL A 165 -9.94 -4.03 12.06
CA VAL A 165 -11.21 -3.34 12.24
C VAL A 165 -11.76 -2.86 10.88
N GLY A 166 -13.03 -3.13 10.61
CA GLY A 166 -13.71 -2.72 9.38
C GLY A 166 -13.30 -3.48 8.11
N CYS A 167 -12.39 -4.45 8.20
CA CYS A 167 -11.93 -5.26 7.09
C CYS A 167 -12.58 -6.65 7.08
N ALA A 168 -12.65 -7.27 5.91
CA ALA A 168 -13.15 -8.63 5.75
C ALA A 168 -12.08 -9.67 6.09
N LYS A 169 -12.50 -10.78 6.73
CA LYS A 169 -11.67 -11.98 6.79
C LYS A 169 -11.63 -12.63 5.40
N LEU A 170 -10.47 -13.12 5.00
CA LEU A 170 -10.32 -13.83 3.73
C LEU A 170 -11.18 -15.10 3.71
N THR A 171 -11.98 -15.23 2.66
CA THR A 171 -12.81 -16.42 2.39
C THR A 171 -12.47 -16.99 1.01
N ALA A 172 -12.82 -18.25 0.76
CA ALA A 172 -12.46 -18.94 -0.48
C ALA A 172 -13.07 -18.28 -1.73
N ASP A 173 -14.27 -17.70 -1.62
CA ASP A 173 -14.93 -16.98 -2.72
C ASP A 173 -14.30 -15.62 -3.05
N MET A 174 -13.42 -15.13 -2.20
CA MET A 174 -12.62 -13.92 -2.47
C MET A 174 -11.38 -14.24 -3.32
N LEU A 175 -10.97 -15.50 -3.40
CA LEU A 175 -9.80 -15.90 -4.17
C LEU A 175 -10.14 -15.98 -5.66
N PRO A 176 -9.17 -15.71 -6.54
CA PRO A 176 -9.37 -15.83 -7.98
C PRO A 176 -9.38 -17.30 -8.40
N GLU A 177 -9.96 -17.55 -9.57
CA GLU A 177 -9.96 -18.90 -10.18
C GLU A 177 -8.54 -19.46 -10.28
N GLY A 178 -8.37 -20.69 -9.84
CA GLY A 178 -7.07 -21.38 -9.82
C GLY A 178 -6.25 -21.21 -8.55
N VAL A 179 -6.60 -20.28 -7.65
CA VAL A 179 -6.03 -20.19 -6.30
C VAL A 179 -6.96 -20.91 -5.33
N LYS A 180 -6.43 -21.91 -4.62
CA LYS A 180 -7.19 -22.73 -3.66
C LYS A 180 -7.21 -22.18 -2.26
N SER A 181 -6.06 -21.68 -1.83
CA SER A 181 -5.92 -21.10 -0.50
C SER A 181 -4.75 -20.14 -0.41
N VAL A 182 -4.88 -19.16 0.46
CA VAL A 182 -3.78 -18.35 0.99
C VAL A 182 -3.86 -18.47 2.51
N THR A 183 -2.80 -18.97 3.12
CA THR A 183 -2.69 -19.09 4.58
C THR A 183 -1.40 -18.43 5.06
N SER A 184 -1.39 -17.97 6.30
CA SER A 184 -0.20 -17.36 6.90
C SER A 184 0.03 -17.88 8.31
N VAL A 185 1.31 -17.90 8.70
CA VAL A 185 1.74 -18.11 10.10
C VAL A 185 2.26 -16.76 10.59
N GLY A 186 1.63 -16.24 11.65
CA GLY A 186 1.92 -14.91 12.20
C GLY A 186 0.65 -14.05 12.33
N PRO A 187 0.78 -12.72 12.43
CA PRO A 187 -0.36 -11.81 12.59
C PRO A 187 -1.40 -11.86 11.46
N GLY A 188 -0.98 -12.23 10.25
CA GLY A 188 -1.86 -12.29 9.08
C GLY A 188 -1.44 -11.33 7.97
N VAL A 189 -1.89 -11.62 6.74
CA VAL A 189 -1.58 -10.85 5.54
C VAL A 189 -2.85 -10.33 4.88
N CYS A 190 -2.72 -9.22 4.16
CA CYS A 190 -3.77 -8.68 3.27
C CYS A 190 -3.67 -9.39 1.91
N VAL A 191 -4.79 -9.90 1.43
CA VAL A 191 -4.93 -10.47 0.08
C VAL A 191 -5.86 -9.57 -0.71
N SER A 192 -5.29 -8.83 -1.65
CA SER A 192 -6.01 -7.88 -2.48
C SER A 192 -6.14 -8.36 -3.92
N MET A 193 -7.27 -8.05 -4.54
CA MET A 193 -7.55 -8.31 -5.94
C MET A 193 -7.63 -7.00 -6.71
N LEU A 194 -6.78 -6.86 -7.72
CA LEU A 194 -6.69 -5.70 -8.60
C LEU A 194 -6.96 -6.12 -10.04
N LYS A 195 -7.72 -5.31 -10.78
CA LYS A 195 -7.95 -5.50 -12.20
C LYS A 195 -7.37 -4.34 -12.98
N ASN A 196 -6.50 -4.60 -13.93
CA ASN A 196 -5.92 -3.60 -14.79
C ASN A 196 -6.06 -3.98 -16.26
N GLY A 197 -6.95 -3.30 -16.98
CA GLY A 197 -7.33 -3.70 -18.32
C GLY A 197 -7.94 -5.12 -18.31
N LYS A 198 -7.32 -6.03 -19.05
CA LYS A 198 -7.70 -7.46 -19.09
C LYS A 198 -7.03 -8.29 -17.99
N ASN A 199 -6.01 -7.75 -17.33
CA ASN A 199 -5.23 -8.47 -16.33
C ASN A 199 -5.92 -8.46 -14.97
N LEU A 200 -5.89 -9.60 -14.32
CA LEU A 200 -6.32 -9.77 -12.94
C LEU A 200 -5.09 -10.12 -12.09
N PHE A 201 -4.86 -9.37 -11.04
CA PHE A 201 -3.75 -9.57 -10.12
C PHE A 201 -4.27 -9.90 -8.72
N MET A 202 -3.62 -10.87 -8.08
CA MET A 202 -3.74 -11.13 -6.66
C MET A 202 -2.45 -10.68 -5.99
N MET A 203 -2.54 -9.71 -5.09
CA MET A 203 -1.41 -9.26 -4.27
C MET A 203 -1.60 -9.76 -2.84
N VAL A 204 -0.57 -10.39 -2.29
CA VAL A 204 -0.51 -10.84 -0.90
C VAL A 204 0.55 -10.03 -0.19
N LEU A 205 0.14 -9.16 0.71
CA LEU A 205 0.97 -8.16 1.38
C LEU A 205 1.09 -8.45 2.88
N ASN A 206 2.30 -8.46 3.40
CA ASN A 206 2.53 -8.36 4.83
C ASN A 206 2.37 -6.90 5.29
N GLY A 207 1.24 -6.60 5.93
CA GLY A 207 0.93 -5.27 6.46
C GLY A 207 1.35 -5.05 7.92
N ASP A 208 2.04 -6.01 8.54
CA ASP A 208 2.66 -5.84 9.86
C ASP A 208 3.97 -5.04 9.72
N ILE A 209 4.33 -4.24 10.71
CA ILE A 209 5.56 -3.42 10.71
C ILE A 209 6.71 -4.04 11.51
N HIS A 210 6.50 -5.20 12.14
CA HIS A 210 7.49 -5.83 13.04
C HIS A 210 7.84 -7.26 12.67
N LYS A 211 6.87 -8.01 12.11
CA LYS A 211 6.98 -9.47 12.03
C LYS A 211 7.00 -9.96 10.58
N THR A 212 8.01 -10.76 10.28
CA THR A 212 7.99 -11.60 9.07
C THR A 212 6.88 -12.64 9.20
N GLN A 213 6.23 -12.93 8.09
CA GLN A 213 5.16 -13.93 8.02
C GLN A 213 5.48 -14.99 6.98
N THR A 214 5.29 -16.25 7.35
CA THR A 214 5.34 -17.35 6.40
C THR A 214 3.97 -17.48 5.73
N VAL A 215 3.94 -17.30 4.43
CA VAL A 215 2.71 -17.38 3.62
C VAL A 215 2.75 -18.60 2.72
N THR A 216 1.69 -19.41 2.73
CA THR A 216 1.53 -20.53 1.82
C THR A 216 0.40 -20.24 0.83
N ILE A 217 0.67 -20.35 -0.47
CA ILE A 217 -0.30 -20.14 -1.54
C ILE A 217 -0.43 -21.43 -2.34
N ALA A 218 -1.63 -22.06 -2.30
CA ALA A 218 -1.93 -23.28 -3.05
C ALA A 218 -2.73 -22.95 -4.32
N ARG A 219 -2.36 -23.58 -5.44
CA ARG A 219 -2.94 -23.37 -6.78
C ARG A 219 -3.22 -24.69 -7.48
N ASP A 220 -4.28 -24.77 -8.27
CA ASP A 220 -4.56 -25.89 -9.17
C ASP A 220 -4.31 -25.57 -10.65
N LYS A 221 -3.90 -24.33 -10.95
CA LYS A 221 -3.52 -23.88 -12.30
C LYS A 221 -2.12 -23.24 -12.29
N ALA A 222 -1.45 -23.28 -13.41
CA ALA A 222 -0.26 -22.49 -13.67
C ALA A 222 -0.63 -21.00 -13.73
N MET A 223 0.26 -20.14 -13.24
CA MET A 223 0.10 -18.70 -13.21
C MET A 223 1.44 -18.01 -13.47
N LYS A 224 1.45 -16.69 -13.48
CA LYS A 224 2.69 -15.90 -13.49
C LYS A 224 2.85 -15.20 -12.14
N GLU A 225 4.03 -15.30 -11.56
CA GLU A 225 4.46 -14.45 -10.46
C GLU A 225 5.07 -13.18 -11.04
N VAL A 226 4.61 -12.01 -10.57
CA VAL A 226 5.19 -10.71 -10.93
C VAL A 226 6.28 -10.40 -9.94
N LEU A 227 7.50 -10.28 -10.42
CA LEU A 227 8.67 -9.97 -9.59
C LEU A 227 8.77 -8.47 -9.31
N ILE A 228 9.55 -8.10 -8.30
CA ILE A 228 9.70 -6.71 -7.86
C ILE A 228 10.28 -5.78 -8.95
N ASP A 229 11.02 -6.33 -9.88
CA ASP A 229 11.58 -5.62 -11.04
C ASP A 229 10.59 -5.46 -12.21
N GLY A 230 9.34 -5.89 -12.01
CA GLY A 230 8.27 -5.83 -13.02
C GLY A 230 8.29 -6.95 -14.05
N THR A 231 9.27 -7.85 -14.01
CA THR A 231 9.29 -9.05 -14.87
C THR A 231 8.35 -10.14 -14.34
N THR A 232 8.08 -11.14 -15.13
CA THR A 232 7.21 -12.26 -14.73
C THR A 232 7.96 -13.59 -14.78
N LYS A 233 7.57 -14.48 -13.87
CA LYS A 233 8.05 -15.86 -13.80
C LYS A 233 6.87 -16.81 -13.87
N ASP A 234 6.93 -17.80 -14.76
CA ASP A 234 5.92 -18.85 -14.80
C ASP A 234 6.03 -19.75 -13.57
N ILE A 235 4.88 -20.01 -12.94
CA ILE A 235 4.75 -20.88 -11.79
C ILE A 235 3.73 -21.97 -12.09
N ALA A 236 4.10 -23.24 -11.86
CA ALA A 236 3.22 -24.38 -12.07
C ALA A 236 2.09 -24.45 -11.02
N ALA A 237 1.07 -25.26 -11.29
CA ALA A 237 0.13 -25.69 -10.25
C ALA A 237 0.90 -26.35 -9.08
N GLY A 238 0.47 -26.09 -7.86
CA GLY A 238 1.15 -26.60 -6.66
C GLY A 238 0.99 -25.66 -5.47
N SER A 239 1.94 -25.70 -4.56
CA SER A 239 1.95 -24.86 -3.36
C SER A 239 3.33 -24.27 -3.19
N ASP A 240 3.40 -22.95 -2.98
CA ASP A 240 4.64 -22.24 -2.67
C ASP A 240 4.55 -21.57 -1.29
N ASN A 241 5.72 -21.50 -0.65
CA ASN A 241 5.91 -20.82 0.64
C ASN A 241 6.76 -19.57 0.43
N TYR A 242 6.34 -18.48 1.04
CA TYR A 242 7.02 -17.18 1.00
C TYR A 242 7.28 -16.69 2.42
N GLU A 243 8.50 -16.21 2.66
CA GLU A 243 8.84 -15.44 3.86
C GLU A 243 8.71 -13.95 3.52
N LEU A 244 7.60 -13.34 3.93
CA LEU A 244 7.33 -11.93 3.70
C LEU A 244 7.73 -11.10 4.93
N THR A 245 8.81 -10.34 4.81
CA THR A 245 9.15 -9.31 5.81
C THR A 245 8.15 -8.16 5.76
N PRO A 246 8.11 -7.25 6.75
CA PRO A 246 7.17 -6.14 6.78
C PRO A 246 7.16 -5.31 5.49
N GLY A 247 5.97 -5.03 4.97
CA GLY A 247 5.78 -4.28 3.73
C GLY A 247 6.17 -5.01 2.44
N HIS A 248 6.64 -6.28 2.53
CA HIS A 248 6.91 -7.09 1.35
C HIS A 248 5.66 -7.87 0.93
N PHE A 249 5.64 -8.27 -0.34
CA PHE A 249 4.48 -8.88 -0.97
C PHE A 249 4.88 -9.86 -2.07
N VAL A 250 3.91 -10.67 -2.46
CA VAL A 250 3.95 -11.43 -3.70
C VAL A 250 2.75 -11.06 -4.56
N ILE A 251 2.93 -10.99 -5.88
CA ILE A 251 1.86 -10.70 -6.83
C ILE A 251 1.76 -11.83 -7.83
N TYR A 252 0.54 -12.35 -8.02
CA TYR A 252 0.22 -13.27 -9.09
C TYR A 252 -0.63 -12.59 -10.15
N GLN A 253 -0.20 -12.70 -11.41
CA GLN A 253 -1.04 -12.47 -12.57
C GLN A 253 -1.85 -13.74 -12.83
N VAL A 254 -3.16 -13.65 -12.66
CA VAL A 254 -4.09 -14.79 -12.66
C VAL A 254 -4.73 -15.02 -14.03
N SER A 255 -4.75 -14.00 -14.87
CA SER A 255 -5.27 -14.09 -16.24
C SER A 255 -4.12 -14.29 -17.25
N ASP A 256 -4.39 -15.06 -18.32
CA ASP A 256 -3.42 -15.33 -19.38
C ASP A 256 -3.25 -14.16 -20.38
N ASN A 257 -3.83 -13.00 -20.10
CA ASN A 257 -3.76 -11.86 -20.99
C ASN A 257 -2.43 -11.12 -20.84
N GLU A 258 -1.84 -10.73 -21.95
CA GLU A 258 -0.66 -9.86 -21.97
C GLU A 258 -0.96 -8.49 -21.34
N PRO A 259 0.01 -7.90 -20.63
CA PRO A 259 -0.14 -6.55 -20.10
C PRO A 259 -0.41 -5.54 -21.21
N GLU A 260 -1.34 -4.62 -21.01
CA GLU A 260 -1.52 -3.48 -21.90
C GLU A 260 -0.39 -2.46 -21.71
N THR A 261 0.79 -2.74 -22.23
CA THR A 261 2.00 -1.94 -22.04
C THR A 261 1.89 -0.53 -22.63
N GLU A 262 1.06 -0.33 -23.65
CA GLU A 262 0.93 0.99 -24.30
C GLU A 262 0.25 2.03 -23.42
N ARG A 263 -0.73 1.61 -22.61
CA ARG A 263 -1.45 2.51 -21.68
C ARG A 263 -0.51 3.11 -20.63
N TYR A 264 0.49 2.35 -20.20
CA TYR A 264 1.47 2.78 -19.20
C TYR A 264 2.55 3.69 -19.76
N LYS A 265 2.97 3.44 -21.01
CA LYS A 265 3.94 4.30 -21.67
C LYS A 265 3.45 5.74 -21.74
N THR A 266 2.16 5.94 -22.10
CA THR A 266 1.56 7.28 -22.18
C THR A 266 1.49 7.95 -20.80
N ALA A 267 1.11 7.22 -19.73
CA ALA A 267 1.01 7.76 -18.39
C ALA A 267 2.39 8.13 -17.78
N VAL A 268 3.42 7.33 -18.04
CA VAL A 268 4.79 7.60 -17.57
C VAL A 268 5.41 8.81 -18.28
N TYR A 269 5.16 8.98 -19.58
CA TYR A 269 5.67 10.14 -20.33
C TYR A 269 4.98 11.45 -19.93
N ALA A 270 3.68 11.42 -19.60
CA ALA A 270 2.97 12.59 -19.10
C ALA A 270 3.49 13.07 -17.72
N ALA A 271 4.07 12.18 -16.92
CA ALA A 271 4.69 12.51 -15.63
C ALA A 271 6.15 12.99 -15.75
N SER A 272 6.82 12.74 -16.87
CA SER A 272 8.21 13.15 -17.08
C SER A 272 8.38 14.53 -17.75
N ASP A 273 7.28 15.14 -18.20
CA ASP A 273 7.28 16.45 -18.89
C ASP A 273 7.01 17.64 -17.95
N TYR A 274 7.12 17.42 -16.61
CA TYR A 274 7.00 18.46 -15.59
C TYR A 274 8.19 18.52 -14.65
#